data_b07515a5cf97e282a828ed1e6b6f268f
#
_entry.id   b07515a5cf97e282a828ed1e6b6f268f
#
_cell.length_a   1.000
_cell.length_b   1.000
_cell.length_c   1.000
_cell.angle_alpha   90.00
_cell.angle_beta   90.00
_cell.angle_gamma   90.00
#
_symmetry.space_group_name_H-M   'P 1'
#
loop_
_entity.id
_entity.type
_entity.pdbx_description
1 polymer ?
#
loop_
_entity_poly.entity_id
_entity_poly.type
_entity_poly.pdbx_seq_one_letter_code
_entity_poly.pdbx_strand_id
1 'polypeptide(L)'
;MRKEFDLPDSDLAERASWARLIGDHDRIARMCRALVAVSEEPVSSRGKASGMLARLAVVVADHLGVEREVVDMTAVAMAADYTADTVIDMQATLDLLKQDWKAFIARWLPTIEADGWSQFGRDAAAMLPRLSQQVEQENRLLYDGAVRYGIIGLGHSVVH
;
A
#
# COMPACT_ATOMS: atom_id res chain seq x y z
N MET A 1 -18.14 -4.40 -36.68
CA MET A 1 -17.74 -4.25 -36.03
C MET A 1 -17.89 -3.99 -34.82
N ARG A 2 -17.84 -4.15 -34.26
CA ARG A 2 -18.00 -3.95 -33.18
C ARG A 2 -17.12 -3.41 -32.34
N LYS A 3 -16.29 -2.96 -32.69
CA LYS A 3 -15.18 -2.48 -32.01
C LYS A 3 -15.50 -1.39 -31.11
N GLU A 4 -16.44 -0.61 -31.43
CA GLU A 4 -16.87 0.45 -30.57
C GLU A 4 -17.54 -0.06 -29.32
N PHE A 5 -17.93 -1.32 -29.27
CA PHE A 5 -18.52 -1.92 -28.10
C PHE A 5 -17.52 -2.61 -27.22
N ASP A 6 -16.31 -2.78 -27.71
CA ASP A 6 -15.25 -3.38 -26.94
C ASP A 6 -14.54 -2.29 -26.18
N LEU A 7 -14.34 -2.51 -24.88
CA LEU A 7 -13.47 -1.61 -24.12
C LEU A 7 -12.07 -1.74 -24.67
N PRO A 8 -11.36 -0.63 -24.81
CA PRO A 8 -9.96 -0.71 -25.21
C PRO A 8 -9.18 -1.58 -24.23
N ASP A 9 -8.20 -2.30 -24.74
CA ASP A 9 -7.35 -3.12 -23.90
C ASP A 9 -6.72 -2.30 -22.78
N SER A 10 -6.37 -1.04 -23.06
CA SER A 10 -5.80 -0.15 -22.05
C SER A 10 -6.77 0.11 -20.90
N ASP A 11 -8.08 0.26 -21.20
CA ASP A 11 -9.08 0.47 -20.16
C ASP A 11 -9.25 -0.75 -19.28
N LEU A 12 -9.29 -1.94 -19.90
CA LEU A 12 -9.40 -3.18 -19.13
C LEU A 12 -8.18 -3.42 -18.26
N ALA A 13 -7.00 -3.18 -18.80
CA ALA A 13 -5.77 -3.31 -18.06
C ALA A 13 -5.73 -2.32 -16.91
N GLU A 14 -6.18 -1.09 -17.15
CA GLU A 14 -6.20 -0.06 -16.12
C GLU A 14 -7.13 -0.43 -14.98
N ARG A 15 -8.34 -0.90 -15.28
CA ARG A 15 -9.28 -1.36 -14.26
C ARG A 15 -8.71 -2.49 -13.43
N ALA A 16 -8.09 -3.47 -14.08
CA ALA A 16 -7.48 -4.59 -13.39
C ALA A 16 -6.35 -4.13 -12.49
N SER A 17 -5.55 -3.16 -12.95
CA SER A 17 -4.43 -2.63 -12.18
C SER A 17 -4.90 -1.83 -10.97
N TRP A 18 -5.97 -1.04 -11.11
CA TRP A 18 -6.52 -0.29 -10.00
C TRP A 18 -7.11 -1.24 -8.96
N ALA A 19 -7.85 -2.27 -9.41
CA ALA A 19 -8.40 -3.27 -8.49
C ALA A 19 -7.29 -4.02 -7.77
N ARG A 20 -6.21 -4.34 -8.46
CA ARG A 20 -5.07 -5.01 -7.87
C ARG A 20 -4.40 -4.13 -6.83
N LEU A 21 -4.21 -2.84 -7.11
CA LEU A 21 -3.61 -1.92 -6.16
C LEU A 21 -4.43 -1.81 -4.89
N ILE A 22 -5.75 -1.67 -5.02
CA ILE A 22 -6.63 -1.59 -3.86
C ILE A 22 -6.55 -2.88 -3.03
N GLY A 23 -6.55 -4.03 -3.70
CA GLY A 23 -6.42 -5.31 -3.02
C GLY A 23 -5.07 -5.47 -2.34
N ASP A 24 -4.00 -5.03 -2.99
CA ASP A 24 -2.66 -5.07 -2.40
C ASP A 24 -2.57 -4.18 -1.17
N HIS A 25 -3.18 -2.99 -1.20
CA HIS A 25 -3.21 -2.09 -0.06
C HIS A 25 -3.90 -2.73 1.14
N ASP A 26 -5.06 -3.36 0.90
CA ASP A 26 -5.80 -4.06 1.97
C ASP A 26 -4.96 -5.18 2.54
N ARG A 27 -4.28 -5.92 1.69
CA ARG A 27 -3.43 -7.02 2.12
C ARG A 27 -2.26 -6.53 2.96
N ILE A 28 -1.60 -5.45 2.51
CA ILE A 28 -0.49 -4.85 3.25
C ILE A 28 -0.97 -4.39 4.63
N ALA A 29 -2.12 -3.70 4.70
CA ALA A 29 -2.65 -3.24 5.96
C ALA A 29 -2.93 -4.39 6.92
N ARG A 30 -3.51 -5.49 6.43
CA ARG A 30 -3.76 -6.67 7.27
C ARG A 30 -2.47 -7.30 7.75
N MET A 31 -1.47 -7.40 6.88
CA MET A 31 -0.19 -8.00 7.24
C MET A 31 0.54 -7.16 8.28
N CYS A 32 0.46 -5.84 8.16
CA CYS A 32 1.05 -4.95 9.15
C CYS A 32 0.42 -5.14 10.53
N ARG A 33 -0.89 -5.20 10.58
CA ARG A 33 -1.60 -5.40 11.85
C ARG A 33 -1.27 -6.76 12.47
N ALA A 34 -1.21 -7.79 11.65
CA ALA A 34 -0.86 -9.13 12.11
C ALA A 34 0.56 -9.18 12.67
N LEU A 35 1.50 -8.51 12.01
CA LEU A 35 2.89 -8.51 12.46
C LEU A 35 3.05 -7.73 13.76
N VAL A 36 2.34 -6.61 13.92
CA VAL A 36 2.35 -5.88 15.18
C VAL A 36 1.86 -6.78 16.32
N ALA A 37 0.78 -7.53 16.08
CA ALA A 37 0.24 -8.44 17.08
C ALA A 37 1.28 -9.51 17.47
N VAL A 38 1.97 -10.07 16.49
CA VAL A 38 3.00 -11.09 16.74
C VAL A 38 4.18 -10.48 17.53
N SER A 39 4.52 -9.22 17.25
CA SER A 39 5.64 -8.56 17.93
C SER A 39 5.38 -8.36 19.41
N GLU A 40 4.13 -8.48 19.84
CA GLU A 40 3.75 -8.40 21.25
C GLU A 40 3.77 -9.76 21.96
N GLU A 41 4.00 -10.83 21.21
CA GLU A 41 4.08 -12.19 21.75
C GLU A 41 5.45 -12.44 22.37
N PRO A 42 5.63 -13.56 23.09
CA PRO A 42 6.95 -13.89 23.66
C PRO A 42 8.02 -14.06 22.58
N VAL A 43 9.27 -14.00 23.00
CA VAL A 43 10.44 -14.06 22.11
C VAL A 43 10.46 -15.34 21.26
N SER A 44 9.78 -16.39 21.69
CA SER A 44 9.68 -17.62 20.90
C SER A 44 8.97 -17.40 19.56
N SER A 45 8.24 -16.30 19.41
CA SER A 45 7.55 -15.96 18.17
C SER A 45 8.44 -15.24 17.16
N ARG A 46 9.72 -15.02 17.45
CA ARG A 46 10.58 -14.26 16.56
C ARG A 46 10.76 -14.89 15.18
N GLY A 47 10.77 -16.22 15.11
CA GLY A 47 10.86 -16.90 13.82
C GLY A 47 9.63 -16.68 12.97
N LYS A 48 8.46 -16.72 13.62
CA LYS A 48 7.19 -16.41 12.95
C LYS A 48 7.19 -14.95 12.44
N ALA A 49 7.64 -14.04 13.27
CA ALA A 49 7.74 -12.63 12.89
C ALA A 49 8.67 -12.42 11.71
N SER A 50 9.82 -13.09 11.70
CA SER A 50 10.77 -13.02 10.58
C SER A 50 10.12 -13.46 9.27
N GLY A 51 9.39 -14.57 9.28
CA GLY A 51 8.70 -15.06 8.09
C GLY A 51 7.63 -14.09 7.62
N MET A 52 6.88 -13.51 8.56
CA MET A 52 5.85 -12.53 8.23
C MET A 52 6.46 -11.26 7.65
N LEU A 53 7.57 -10.79 8.22
CA LEU A 53 8.25 -9.61 7.70
C LEU A 53 8.77 -9.86 6.29
N ALA A 54 9.34 -11.02 6.03
CA ALA A 54 9.83 -11.36 4.70
C ALA A 54 8.70 -11.33 3.67
N ARG A 55 7.55 -11.89 4.00
CA ARG A 55 6.39 -11.85 3.09
C ARG A 55 5.90 -10.43 2.88
N LEU A 56 5.82 -9.66 3.93
CA LEU A 56 5.39 -8.26 3.84
C LEU A 56 6.35 -7.47 2.93
N ALA A 57 7.64 -7.67 3.08
CA ALA A 57 8.64 -6.98 2.27
C ALA A 57 8.44 -7.27 0.78
N VAL A 58 8.15 -8.52 0.43
CA VAL A 58 7.89 -8.89 -0.97
C VAL A 58 6.64 -8.20 -1.49
N VAL A 59 5.55 -8.22 -0.72
CA VAL A 59 4.29 -7.62 -1.16
C VAL A 59 4.46 -6.10 -1.34
N VAL A 60 5.16 -5.45 -0.42
CA VAL A 60 5.41 -4.01 -0.53
C VAL A 60 6.25 -3.70 -1.77
N ALA A 61 7.29 -4.49 -2.02
CA ALA A 61 8.15 -4.27 -3.19
C ALA A 61 7.36 -4.44 -4.49
N ASP A 62 6.55 -5.48 -4.59
CA ASP A 62 5.70 -5.71 -5.76
C ASP A 62 4.72 -4.57 -5.96
N HIS A 63 4.11 -4.12 -4.88
CA HIS A 63 3.14 -3.03 -4.94
C HIS A 63 3.78 -1.75 -5.46
N LEU A 64 4.96 -1.41 -4.97
CA LEU A 64 5.66 -0.20 -5.43
C LEU A 64 5.99 -0.28 -6.92
N GLY A 65 6.33 -1.46 -7.40
CA GLY A 65 6.58 -1.66 -8.82
C GLY A 65 5.34 -1.42 -9.67
N VAL A 66 4.22 -1.99 -9.28
CA VAL A 66 2.95 -1.82 -10.01
C VAL A 66 2.52 -0.36 -9.99
N GLU A 67 2.58 0.28 -8.83
CA GLU A 67 2.17 1.67 -8.70
C GLU A 67 2.99 2.57 -9.60
N ARG A 68 4.30 2.37 -9.63
CA ARG A 68 5.19 3.22 -10.43
C ARG A 68 4.91 3.08 -11.93
N GLU A 69 4.56 1.89 -12.37
CA GLU A 69 4.39 1.62 -13.80
C GLU A 69 3.01 1.96 -14.32
N VAL A 70 2.00 1.90 -13.47
CA VAL A 70 0.61 1.89 -13.93
C VAL A 70 -0.19 3.09 -13.46
N VAL A 71 0.06 3.56 -12.24
CA VAL A 71 -0.76 4.61 -11.63
C VAL A 71 0.14 5.75 -11.17
N ASP A 72 -0.19 6.94 -11.63
CA ASP A 72 0.45 8.15 -11.12
C ASP A 72 -0.41 8.68 -9.98
N MET A 73 0.01 8.43 -8.75
CA MET A 73 -0.73 8.85 -7.57
C MET A 73 -0.87 10.36 -7.48
N THR A 74 0.08 11.11 -8.03
CA THR A 74 -0.02 12.57 -8.08
C THR A 74 -1.20 12.97 -8.97
N ALA A 75 -1.31 12.37 -10.14
CA ALA A 75 -2.43 12.66 -11.03
C ALA A 75 -3.76 12.25 -10.41
N VAL A 76 -3.78 11.12 -9.70
CA VAL A 76 -4.99 10.67 -9.00
C VAL A 76 -5.41 11.69 -7.94
N ALA A 77 -4.46 12.17 -7.14
CA ALA A 77 -4.74 13.14 -6.10
C ALA A 77 -5.25 14.45 -6.69
N MET A 78 -4.65 14.90 -7.79
CA MET A 78 -5.12 16.12 -8.45
C MET A 78 -6.52 15.95 -9.02
N ALA A 79 -6.82 14.79 -9.56
CA ALA A 79 -8.17 14.50 -10.05
C ALA A 79 -9.20 14.46 -8.92
N ALA A 80 -8.77 14.15 -7.72
CA ALA A 80 -9.65 14.15 -6.53
C ALA A 80 -9.74 15.55 -5.90
N ASP A 81 -9.35 16.59 -6.61
CA ASP A 81 -9.43 17.98 -6.17
C ASP A 81 -8.52 18.33 -5.02
N TYR A 82 -7.44 17.61 -4.85
CA TYR A 82 -6.44 17.95 -3.85
C TYR A 82 -5.60 19.12 -4.37
N THR A 83 -5.24 20.03 -3.48
CA THR A 83 -4.42 21.18 -3.87
C THR A 83 -2.99 20.73 -4.13
N ALA A 84 -2.25 21.53 -4.91
CA ALA A 84 -0.86 21.26 -5.20
C ALA A 84 -0.01 21.18 -3.92
N ASP A 85 -0.27 22.06 -2.96
CA ASP A 85 0.46 22.03 -1.69
C ASP A 85 0.20 20.74 -0.93
N THR A 86 -1.05 20.29 -0.90
CA THR A 86 -1.40 19.03 -0.24
C THR A 86 -0.69 17.86 -0.92
N VAL A 87 -0.64 17.85 -2.25
CA VAL A 87 0.04 16.79 -2.98
C VAL A 87 1.54 16.79 -2.68
N ILE A 88 2.16 17.95 -2.60
CA ILE A 88 3.59 18.06 -2.26
C ILE A 88 3.84 17.50 -0.86
N ASP A 89 2.99 17.85 0.11
CA ASP A 89 3.11 17.32 1.47
C ASP A 89 2.95 15.81 1.52
N MET A 90 1.99 15.28 0.74
CA MET A 90 1.78 13.84 0.66
C MET A 90 2.99 13.13 0.07
N GLN A 91 3.60 13.71 -0.96
CA GLN A 91 4.80 13.16 -1.57
C GLN A 91 5.97 13.15 -0.58
N ALA A 92 6.17 14.25 0.15
CA ALA A 92 7.24 14.33 1.14
C ALA A 92 7.06 13.29 2.24
N THR A 93 5.82 13.11 2.70
CA THR A 93 5.50 12.11 3.71
C THR A 93 5.78 10.70 3.19
N LEU A 94 5.41 10.43 1.96
CA LEU A 94 5.65 9.13 1.35
C LEU A 94 7.13 8.85 1.17
N ASP A 95 7.89 9.83 0.73
CA ASP A 95 9.34 9.67 0.54
C ASP A 95 10.02 9.35 1.88
N LEU A 96 9.64 10.02 2.95
CA LEU A 96 10.17 9.75 4.27
C LEU A 96 9.79 8.36 4.74
N LEU A 97 8.54 7.97 4.51
CA LEU A 97 8.07 6.63 4.85
C LEU A 97 8.88 5.56 4.13
N LYS A 98 9.15 5.76 2.83
CA LYS A 98 9.94 4.81 2.06
C LYS A 98 11.36 4.68 2.61
N GLN A 99 11.97 5.80 2.99
CA GLN A 99 13.31 5.77 3.58
C GLN A 99 13.31 5.02 4.92
N ASP A 100 12.34 5.30 5.77
CA ASP A 100 12.24 4.66 7.07
C ASP A 100 11.92 3.17 6.93
N TRP A 101 11.10 2.80 5.95
CA TRP A 101 10.81 1.41 5.65
C TRP A 101 12.07 0.67 5.21
N LYS A 102 12.87 1.26 4.35
CA LYS A 102 14.12 0.64 3.92
C LYS A 102 15.05 0.41 5.10
N ALA A 103 15.15 1.38 6.01
CA ALA A 103 15.98 1.22 7.20
C ALA A 103 15.45 0.11 8.11
N PHE A 104 14.15 0.03 8.27
CA PHE A 104 13.51 -1.02 9.08
C PHE A 104 13.82 -2.40 8.48
N ILE A 105 13.66 -2.56 7.19
CA ILE A 105 13.94 -3.82 6.51
C ILE A 105 15.41 -4.18 6.61
N ALA A 106 16.29 -3.21 6.41
CA ALA A 106 17.74 -3.45 6.48
C ALA A 106 18.14 -3.95 7.86
N ARG A 107 17.48 -3.47 8.91
CA ARG A 107 17.79 -3.86 10.27
C ARG A 107 17.20 -5.22 10.65
N TRP A 108 15.95 -5.47 10.30
CA TRP A 108 15.21 -6.60 10.87
C TRP A 108 14.98 -7.77 9.92
N LEU A 109 15.05 -7.54 8.61
CA LEU A 109 14.78 -8.60 7.65
C LEU A 109 15.82 -9.73 7.67
N PRO A 110 17.13 -9.43 7.80
CA PRO A 110 18.11 -10.52 7.84
C PRO A 110 17.87 -11.52 8.96
N THR A 111 17.60 -11.00 10.17
CA THR A 111 17.29 -11.86 11.32
C THR A 111 16.78 -11.01 12.47
N ILE A 112 15.95 -11.63 13.32
CA ILE A 112 15.50 -11.03 14.55
C ILE A 112 16.08 -11.87 15.68
N GLU A 113 17.13 -11.36 16.33
CA GLU A 113 17.79 -12.06 17.42
C GLU A 113 16.95 -12.01 18.69
N ALA A 114 17.15 -12.98 19.57
CA ALA A 114 16.40 -13.05 20.81
C ALA A 114 16.59 -11.80 21.67
N ASP A 115 17.81 -11.29 21.76
CA ASP A 115 18.10 -10.10 22.54
C ASP A 115 17.63 -8.81 21.87
N GLY A 116 17.28 -8.86 20.59
CA GLY A 116 16.70 -7.73 19.86
C GLY A 116 15.18 -7.73 19.83
N TRP A 117 14.55 -8.73 20.43
CA TRP A 117 13.10 -8.90 20.30
C TRP A 117 12.32 -7.70 20.85
N SER A 118 12.70 -7.18 22.01
CA SER A 118 12.01 -6.01 22.58
C SER A 118 12.16 -4.78 21.68
N GLN A 119 13.35 -4.58 21.12
CA GLN A 119 13.54 -3.44 20.21
C GLN A 119 12.78 -3.63 18.91
N PHE A 120 12.72 -4.86 18.39
CA PHE A 120 11.89 -5.14 17.23
C PHE A 120 10.44 -4.77 17.49
N GLY A 121 9.92 -5.12 18.66
CA GLY A 121 8.55 -4.78 19.02
C GLY A 121 8.30 -3.28 19.03
N ARG A 122 9.23 -2.51 19.59
CA ARG A 122 9.11 -1.05 19.60
C ARG A 122 9.19 -0.47 18.20
N ASP A 123 10.14 -0.95 17.40
CA ASP A 123 10.31 -0.47 16.03
C ASP A 123 9.11 -0.83 15.16
N ALA A 124 8.58 -2.05 15.32
CA ALA A 124 7.41 -2.50 14.57
C ALA A 124 6.18 -1.66 14.95
N ALA A 125 5.99 -1.39 16.25
CA ALA A 125 4.86 -0.57 16.70
C ALA A 125 4.95 0.86 16.17
N ALA A 126 6.16 1.36 15.91
CA ALA A 126 6.33 2.70 15.36
C ALA A 126 6.19 2.71 13.83
N MET A 127 6.69 1.69 13.15
CA MET A 127 6.79 1.67 11.69
C MET A 127 5.53 1.14 10.99
N LEU A 128 5.03 0.02 11.46
CA LEU A 128 3.97 -0.69 10.72
C LEU A 128 2.65 0.05 10.68
N PRO A 129 2.20 0.75 11.74
CA PRO A 129 1.00 1.56 11.62
C PRO A 129 1.13 2.70 10.59
N ARG A 130 2.32 3.27 10.45
CA ARG A 130 2.55 4.29 9.42
C ARG A 130 2.36 3.72 8.03
N LEU A 131 2.86 2.51 7.80
CA LEU A 131 2.72 1.84 6.51
C LEU A 131 1.26 1.52 6.22
N SER A 132 0.53 0.96 7.20
CA SER A 132 -0.87 0.63 7.00
C SER A 132 -1.72 1.88 6.79
N GLN A 133 -1.45 2.96 7.51
CA GLN A 133 -2.17 4.22 7.33
C GLN A 133 -1.92 4.80 5.95
N GLN A 134 -0.68 4.70 5.46
CA GLN A 134 -0.35 5.20 4.13
C GLN A 134 -1.13 4.47 3.04
N VAL A 135 -1.14 3.13 3.09
CA VAL A 135 -1.85 2.36 2.06
C VAL A 135 -3.35 2.54 2.15
N GLU A 136 -3.89 2.72 3.36
CA GLU A 136 -5.30 3.01 3.54
C GLU A 136 -5.67 4.38 2.96
N GLN A 137 -4.81 5.36 3.14
CA GLN A 137 -5.01 6.67 2.54
C GLN A 137 -4.95 6.58 1.01
N GLU A 138 -3.99 5.84 0.49
CA GLU A 138 -3.89 5.62 -0.96
C GLU A 138 -5.11 4.93 -1.51
N ASN A 139 -5.69 3.99 -0.77
CA ASN A 139 -6.93 3.34 -1.19
C ASN A 139 -8.06 4.36 -1.33
N ARG A 140 -8.17 5.29 -0.39
CA ARG A 140 -9.19 6.32 -0.50
C ARG A 140 -8.99 7.18 -1.74
N LEU A 141 -7.74 7.55 -2.02
CA LEU A 141 -7.44 8.33 -3.22
C LEU A 141 -7.74 7.56 -4.50
N LEU A 142 -7.33 6.30 -4.53
CA LEU A 142 -7.57 5.45 -5.70
C LEU A 142 -9.06 5.27 -5.93
N TYR A 143 -9.81 5.03 -4.88
CA TYR A 143 -11.24 4.83 -4.98
C TYR A 143 -11.92 6.09 -5.52
N ASP A 144 -11.61 7.25 -4.94
CA ASP A 144 -12.20 8.52 -5.39
C ASP A 144 -11.82 8.82 -6.83
N GLY A 145 -10.54 8.63 -7.17
CA GLY A 145 -10.07 8.85 -8.53
C GLY A 145 -10.68 7.91 -9.53
N ALA A 146 -10.83 6.64 -9.15
CA ALA A 146 -11.42 5.64 -10.03
C ALA A 146 -12.88 5.96 -10.34
N VAL A 147 -13.62 6.42 -9.33
CA VAL A 147 -15.02 6.83 -9.53
C VAL A 147 -15.08 8.04 -10.45
N ARG A 148 -14.23 9.04 -10.24
CA ARG A 148 -14.21 10.25 -11.07
C ARG A 148 -13.85 9.96 -12.52
N TYR A 149 -12.92 9.03 -12.74
CA TYR A 149 -12.53 8.64 -14.10
C TYR A 149 -13.47 7.62 -14.71
N GLY A 150 -14.45 7.11 -13.96
CA GLY A 150 -15.34 6.09 -14.46
C GLY A 150 -14.71 4.72 -14.57
N ILE A 151 -13.55 4.50 -13.94
CA ILE A 151 -12.85 3.23 -14.01
C ILE A 151 -13.57 2.18 -13.17
N ILE A 152 -14.05 2.57 -11.99
CA ILE A 152 -14.89 1.73 -11.15
C ILE A 152 -16.30 2.23 -11.28
N GLY A 153 -17.18 1.33 -11.64
CA GLY A 153 -18.55 1.72 -11.95
C GLY A 153 -19.46 1.94 -10.75
N LEU A 154 -18.90 2.30 -9.61
CA LEU A 154 -19.70 2.39 -8.41
C LEU A 154 -20.87 3.36 -8.54
N GLY A 155 -20.60 4.56 -9.02
CA GLY A 155 -21.62 5.58 -9.06
C GLY A 155 -22.68 5.32 -10.07
N HIS A 156 -22.33 4.80 -11.20
CA HIS A 156 -23.29 4.69 -12.28
C HIS A 156 -24.33 3.61 -12.03
N SER A 157 -24.01 2.64 -11.21
CA SER A 157 -24.98 1.60 -10.93
C SER A 157 -26.20 2.17 -10.20
N VAL A 158 -26.04 3.32 -9.58
CA VAL A 158 -27.10 3.96 -8.83
C VAL A 158 -27.86 4.97 -9.67
N VAL A 159 -27.21 5.48 -10.68
CA VAL A 159 -27.73 6.61 -11.42
C VAL A 159 -28.90 6.24 -12.30
N HIS A 160 -28.99 5.02 -12.65
CA HIS A 160 -30.02 4.62 -13.59
C HIS A 160 -31.21 4.06 -12.88
#